data_b9203962af010a3695428f47191e32af
#
_entry.id   b9203962af010a3695428f47191e32af
#
_cell.length_a   1.000
_cell.length_b   1.000
_cell.length_c   1.000
_cell.angle_alpha   90.00
_cell.angle_beta   90.00
_cell.angle_gamma   90.00
#
_symmetry.space_group_name_H-M   'P 1'
#
loop_
_entity.id
_entity.type
_entity.pdbx_description
1 polymer ?
#
loop_
_entity_poly.entity_id
_entity_poly.type
_entity_poly.pdbx_seq_one_letter_code
_entity_poly.pdbx_strand_id
1 'polypeptide(L)'
;IKFTSASLTFNPKTVTLNSLNGTTGKTDFDVTGTINNLLGFMFNDEKVEGNFNLKSERFALNDFMVAESETISTTNEGESGGTVQTEKIKIPSFLDATINANAKQVIYDDIVLSDVTGVLKIKDETATLSNMSSGLLGGKMSFNGAVSTKNENPTFAMKLNLNQLGIEETFKSIELFKTIAPIAQILKGKLTSDISLSGNLTDDLLPNLLSLSGDLFADIMTDEISTESAPVLNALVSKLNFIDLKELNLKELKTSLSFKDGIVVVKPFTIRYKDISIDIDGSHTFDKKLNYKATMQVPAKYLGPEITKLIAKIDDTALTDLKIPVIANIGGLYNNPQVTTDLTSGVKQLTTKLIEVEKQKLIDKGTDKAKDLIGGILSGNQSKADSIKKDTTSNKQKAKDILDGILASKKPNDGTTVKKDSAPVKSEKEVVKEKAKDILGGLLGKKKKDTVN
;
A
#
# COMPACT_ATOMS: atom_id res chain seq x y z
N ILE A 1 8.60 -23.18 -31.58
CA ILE A 1 9.85 -23.62 -30.98
C ILE A 1 10.82 -24.02 -32.08
N LYS A 2 12.06 -23.50 -32.03
CA LYS A 2 13.14 -23.91 -32.93
C LYS A 2 14.19 -24.65 -32.11
N PHE A 3 14.44 -25.93 -32.46
CA PHE A 3 15.51 -26.70 -31.88
C PHE A 3 16.80 -26.51 -32.69
N THR A 4 17.89 -26.22 -31.99
CA THR A 4 19.24 -26.11 -32.61
C THR A 4 19.97 -27.42 -32.56
N SER A 5 19.87 -28.15 -31.45
CA SER A 5 20.41 -29.49 -31.26
C SER A 5 19.60 -30.28 -30.26
N ALA A 6 19.52 -31.57 -30.44
CA ALA A 6 18.96 -32.53 -29.48
C ALA A 6 19.74 -33.80 -29.52
N SER A 7 20.19 -34.27 -28.33
CA SER A 7 20.90 -35.53 -28.15
C SER A 7 20.30 -36.29 -27.00
N LEU A 8 19.82 -37.49 -27.28
CA LEU A 8 19.18 -38.40 -26.34
C LEU A 8 19.86 -39.78 -26.36
N THR A 9 19.95 -40.38 -25.18
CA THR A 9 20.37 -41.77 -25.01
C THR A 9 19.23 -42.53 -24.34
N PHE A 10 18.87 -43.65 -24.89
CA PHE A 10 17.77 -44.49 -24.42
C PHE A 10 18.30 -45.78 -23.77
N ASN A 11 17.73 -46.16 -22.67
CA ASN A 11 17.77 -47.50 -22.13
C ASN A 11 16.34 -47.91 -21.69
N PRO A 12 16.07 -49.19 -21.36
CA PRO A 12 14.70 -49.65 -21.05
C PRO A 12 14.03 -48.95 -19.86
N LYS A 13 14.77 -48.25 -18.99
CA LYS A 13 14.24 -47.61 -17.79
C LYS A 13 14.32 -46.10 -17.85
N THR A 14 15.28 -45.53 -18.56
CA THR A 14 15.57 -44.08 -18.50
C THR A 14 15.95 -43.57 -19.87
N VAL A 15 15.40 -42.41 -20.21
CA VAL A 15 15.86 -41.60 -21.34
C VAL A 15 16.75 -40.50 -20.78
N THR A 16 17.99 -40.47 -21.22
CA THR A 16 18.91 -39.39 -20.82
C THR A 16 18.90 -38.33 -21.91
N LEU A 17 18.55 -37.11 -21.53
CA LEU A 17 18.65 -35.92 -22.36
C LEU A 17 20.04 -35.33 -22.18
N ASN A 18 20.96 -35.65 -23.11
CA ASN A 18 22.34 -35.18 -23.06
C ASN A 18 22.44 -33.70 -23.39
N SER A 19 21.61 -33.24 -24.34
CA SER A 19 21.44 -31.81 -24.67
C SER A 19 20.14 -31.59 -25.40
N LEU A 20 19.47 -30.46 -25.11
CA LEU A 20 18.36 -29.94 -25.88
C LEU A 20 18.49 -28.42 -25.91
N ASN A 21 18.94 -27.90 -27.03
CA ASN A 21 19.16 -26.47 -27.22
C ASN A 21 18.15 -25.92 -28.23
N GLY A 22 17.62 -24.76 -27.95
CA GLY A 22 16.66 -24.13 -28.85
C GLY A 22 16.22 -22.74 -28.39
N THR A 23 15.23 -22.23 -29.14
CA THR A 23 14.59 -20.94 -28.84
C THR A 23 13.09 -21.04 -29.03
N THR A 24 12.36 -20.25 -28.25
CA THR A 24 10.91 -20.00 -28.45
C THR A 24 10.63 -18.53 -28.12
N GLY A 25 10.01 -17.79 -29.04
CA GLY A 25 9.82 -16.36 -28.87
C GLY A 25 11.12 -15.64 -28.56
N LYS A 26 11.19 -15.02 -27.38
CA LYS A 26 12.38 -14.32 -26.85
C LYS A 26 13.25 -15.18 -25.95
N THR A 27 12.82 -16.40 -25.66
CA THR A 27 13.48 -17.35 -24.76
C THR A 27 14.48 -18.22 -25.52
N ASP A 28 15.70 -18.36 -24.99
CA ASP A 28 16.64 -19.41 -25.32
C ASP A 28 16.67 -20.44 -24.19
N PHE A 29 16.99 -21.68 -24.52
CA PHE A 29 17.13 -22.73 -23.53
C PHE A 29 18.21 -23.74 -23.88
N ASP A 30 18.91 -24.20 -22.86
CA ASP A 30 19.81 -25.34 -22.86
C ASP A 30 19.36 -26.26 -21.72
N VAL A 31 18.85 -27.43 -22.06
CA VAL A 31 18.30 -28.40 -21.11
C VAL A 31 19.05 -29.70 -21.16
N THR A 32 19.44 -30.20 -20.00
CA THR A 32 19.94 -31.55 -19.81
C THR A 32 19.13 -32.26 -18.73
N GLY A 33 19.14 -33.60 -18.72
CA GLY A 33 18.41 -34.29 -17.66
C GLY A 33 18.06 -35.74 -17.95
N THR A 34 17.09 -36.25 -17.21
CA THR A 34 16.59 -37.63 -17.36
C THR A 34 15.10 -37.65 -17.34
N ILE A 35 14.54 -38.53 -18.16
CA ILE A 35 13.13 -38.90 -18.13
C ILE A 35 13.07 -40.35 -17.66
N ASN A 36 12.43 -40.58 -16.54
CA ASN A 36 12.20 -41.91 -16.00
C ASN A 36 10.75 -42.32 -16.32
N ASN A 37 10.51 -43.61 -16.30
CA ASN A 37 9.16 -44.17 -16.48
C ASN A 37 8.43 -43.80 -17.79
N LEU A 38 9.18 -43.51 -18.87
CA LEU A 38 8.58 -43.16 -20.14
C LEU A 38 7.70 -44.31 -20.70
N LEU A 39 8.13 -45.57 -20.56
CA LEU A 39 7.35 -46.71 -21.01
C LEU A 39 6.09 -46.95 -20.18
N GLY A 40 6.15 -46.73 -18.87
CA GLY A 40 5.00 -46.74 -17.98
C GLY A 40 3.96 -45.71 -18.38
N PHE A 41 4.39 -44.51 -18.73
CA PHE A 41 3.52 -43.45 -19.25
C PHE A 41 2.90 -43.82 -20.59
N MET A 42 3.70 -44.38 -21.51
CA MET A 42 3.20 -44.70 -22.87
C MET A 42 2.23 -45.89 -22.90
N PHE A 43 2.37 -46.85 -21.99
CA PHE A 43 1.65 -48.10 -22.06
C PHE A 43 0.73 -48.42 -20.88
N ASN A 44 0.91 -47.70 -19.71
CA ASN A 44 0.20 -48.01 -18.48
C ASN A 44 -0.47 -46.79 -17.84
N ASP A 45 -0.59 -45.65 -18.55
CA ASP A 45 -1.13 -44.36 -18.03
C ASP A 45 -0.46 -43.88 -16.73
N GLU A 46 0.83 -44.23 -16.52
CA GLU A 46 1.60 -43.79 -15.38
C GLU A 46 2.12 -42.35 -15.60
N LYS A 47 2.59 -41.71 -14.55
CA LYS A 47 3.18 -40.36 -14.69
C LYS A 47 4.58 -40.41 -15.28
N VAL A 48 4.94 -39.40 -16.07
CA VAL A 48 6.30 -39.16 -16.51
C VAL A 48 7.06 -38.50 -15.39
N GLU A 49 8.15 -39.13 -14.97
CA GLU A 49 9.06 -38.58 -13.99
C GLU A 49 10.31 -37.99 -14.68
N GLY A 50 10.74 -36.80 -14.25
CA GLY A 50 11.90 -36.16 -14.86
C GLY A 50 12.72 -35.31 -13.90
N ASN A 51 14.04 -35.27 -14.16
CA ASN A 51 14.96 -34.39 -13.47
C ASN A 51 15.78 -33.63 -14.51
N PHE A 52 15.67 -32.30 -14.51
CA PHE A 52 16.26 -31.45 -15.54
C PHE A 52 17.12 -30.34 -14.95
N ASN A 53 18.12 -29.93 -15.73
CA ASN A 53 18.87 -28.70 -15.51
C ASN A 53 18.59 -27.78 -16.70
N LEU A 54 18.01 -26.63 -16.43
CA LEU A 54 17.73 -25.59 -17.41
C LEU A 54 18.75 -24.47 -17.27
N LYS A 55 19.40 -24.12 -18.36
CA LYS A 55 20.19 -22.89 -18.49
C LYS A 55 19.58 -22.01 -19.56
N SER A 56 19.60 -20.70 -19.36
CA SER A 56 19.10 -19.71 -20.30
C SER A 56 19.86 -18.40 -20.14
N GLU A 57 20.20 -17.75 -21.23
CA GLU A 57 20.68 -16.36 -21.20
C GLU A 57 19.49 -15.40 -21.00
N ARG A 58 18.36 -15.72 -21.67
CA ARG A 58 17.15 -14.90 -21.60
C ARG A 58 15.90 -15.79 -21.63
N PHE A 59 15.14 -15.76 -20.55
CA PHE A 59 13.91 -16.52 -20.37
C PHE A 59 12.73 -15.57 -20.23
N ALA A 60 11.86 -15.47 -21.21
CA ALA A 60 10.65 -14.64 -21.17
C ALA A 60 9.46 -15.51 -20.78
N LEU A 61 8.90 -15.27 -19.60
CA LEU A 61 7.75 -16.02 -19.09
C LEU A 61 6.54 -15.91 -20.02
N ASN A 62 6.36 -14.75 -20.65
CA ASN A 62 5.27 -14.50 -21.58
C ASN A 62 5.26 -15.44 -22.79
N ASP A 63 6.41 -15.98 -23.19
CA ASP A 63 6.47 -16.96 -24.29
C ASP A 63 5.76 -18.28 -23.96
N PHE A 64 5.45 -18.51 -22.68
CA PHE A 64 4.79 -19.73 -22.17
C PHE A 64 3.40 -19.46 -21.58
N MET A 65 3.00 -18.20 -21.43
CA MET A 65 1.73 -17.81 -20.81
C MET A 65 0.62 -17.53 -21.82
N VAL A 66 0.95 -17.37 -23.10
CA VAL A 66 -0.04 -17.13 -24.17
C VAL A 66 -0.18 -18.40 -25.01
N ALA A 67 -1.27 -19.11 -24.85
CA ALA A 67 -1.76 -19.99 -25.89
C ALA A 67 -2.34 -19.08 -27.01
N GLU A 68 -1.52 -18.63 -27.94
CA GLU A 68 -2.02 -18.09 -29.19
C GLU A 68 -2.74 -19.24 -29.92
N SER A 69 -4.06 -19.17 -29.93
CA SER A 69 -4.86 -19.87 -30.93
C SER A 69 -4.49 -19.24 -32.25
N GLU A 70 -3.49 -19.80 -32.95
CA GLU A 70 -3.34 -19.58 -34.38
C GLU A 70 -4.65 -20.13 -35.02
N THR A 71 -5.53 -19.22 -35.39
CA THR A 71 -6.67 -19.50 -36.24
C THR A 71 -6.10 -19.94 -37.58
N ILE A 72 -5.92 -21.25 -37.76
CA ILE A 72 -5.79 -21.82 -39.05
C ILE A 72 -7.16 -21.57 -39.72
N SER A 73 -7.24 -20.53 -40.56
CA SER A 73 -8.39 -20.29 -41.42
C SER A 73 -8.47 -21.39 -42.43
N THR A 74 -9.09 -22.49 -42.08
CA THR A 74 -9.70 -23.39 -43.07
C THR A 74 -11.05 -22.79 -43.40
N THR A 75 -11.12 -22.11 -44.53
CA THR A 75 -12.36 -21.80 -45.21
C THR A 75 -13.12 -23.09 -45.50
N ASN A 76 -14.12 -23.36 -44.66
CA ASN A 76 -15.26 -24.18 -45.04
C ASN A 76 -16.51 -23.50 -44.44
N GLU A 77 -17.35 -23.00 -45.36
CA GLU A 77 -18.68 -22.49 -45.08
C GLU A 77 -19.55 -23.59 -44.49
N GLY A 78 -20.20 -23.31 -43.36
CA GLY A 78 -21.27 -24.17 -42.83
C GLY A 78 -21.44 -24.09 -41.33
N GLU A 79 -22.34 -23.20 -40.91
CA GLU A 79 -23.22 -23.23 -39.73
C GLU A 79 -22.68 -23.58 -38.33
N SER A 80 -23.06 -22.71 -37.44
CA SER A 80 -23.37 -22.86 -36.02
C SER A 80 -22.42 -22.16 -35.09
N GLY A 81 -22.96 -21.13 -34.42
CA GLY A 81 -22.27 -20.32 -33.40
C GLY A 81 -21.71 -21.15 -32.24
N GLY A 82 -20.43 -21.49 -32.34
CA GLY A 82 -19.67 -22.04 -31.25
C GLY A 82 -19.09 -20.88 -30.41
N THR A 83 -19.46 -20.81 -29.17
CA THR A 83 -18.74 -20.03 -28.14
C THR A 83 -17.28 -20.47 -28.17
N VAL A 84 -16.37 -19.55 -28.49
CA VAL A 84 -14.93 -19.76 -28.35
C VAL A 84 -14.68 -19.94 -26.85
N GLN A 85 -14.57 -21.19 -26.41
CA GLN A 85 -14.03 -21.47 -25.07
C GLN A 85 -12.53 -21.15 -25.13
N THR A 86 -12.12 -20.11 -24.45
CA THR A 86 -10.71 -19.87 -24.14
C THR A 86 -10.22 -21.06 -23.33
N GLU A 87 -9.31 -21.86 -23.87
CA GLU A 87 -8.71 -22.98 -23.14
C GLU A 87 -7.97 -22.43 -21.93
N LYS A 88 -8.35 -22.91 -20.75
CA LYS A 88 -7.69 -22.56 -19.49
C LYS A 88 -6.28 -23.15 -19.48
N ILE A 89 -5.29 -22.34 -19.12
CA ILE A 89 -3.92 -22.83 -18.91
C ILE A 89 -3.90 -23.76 -17.70
N LYS A 90 -3.45 -25.01 -17.90
CA LYS A 90 -3.34 -26.01 -16.84
C LYS A 90 -1.93 -26.57 -16.74
N ILE A 91 -1.46 -26.75 -15.51
CA ILE A 91 -0.24 -27.51 -15.23
C ILE A 91 -0.54 -28.99 -15.45
N PRO A 92 0.29 -29.72 -16.25
CA PRO A 92 -0.02 -31.11 -16.60
C PRO A 92 -0.09 -32.03 -15.38
N SER A 93 -1.15 -32.84 -15.29
CA SER A 93 -1.36 -33.82 -14.22
C SER A 93 -0.45 -35.04 -14.33
N PHE A 94 -0.04 -35.36 -15.57
CA PHE A 94 0.79 -36.53 -15.88
C PHE A 94 2.29 -36.31 -15.62
N LEU A 95 2.73 -35.08 -15.31
CA LEU A 95 4.13 -34.73 -15.17
C LEU A 95 4.52 -34.67 -13.68
N ASP A 96 5.57 -35.41 -13.29
CA ASP A 96 6.34 -35.26 -12.04
C ASP A 96 7.78 -34.88 -12.39
N ALA A 97 8.10 -33.60 -12.43
CA ALA A 97 9.36 -33.10 -12.89
C ALA A 97 10.01 -32.16 -11.87
N THR A 98 11.33 -32.30 -11.70
CA THR A 98 12.17 -31.36 -10.96
C THR A 98 13.12 -30.69 -11.93
N ILE A 99 13.13 -29.36 -11.93
CA ILE A 99 13.93 -28.52 -12.83
C ILE A 99 14.82 -27.61 -11.98
N ASN A 100 16.12 -27.81 -12.06
CA ASN A 100 17.10 -26.86 -11.53
C ASN A 100 17.28 -25.76 -12.57
N ALA A 101 16.84 -24.56 -12.26
CA ALA A 101 16.85 -23.42 -13.16
C ALA A 101 18.04 -22.50 -12.89
N ASN A 102 18.67 -22.06 -13.97
CA ASN A 102 19.70 -21.03 -13.96
C ASN A 102 19.52 -20.17 -15.21
N ALA A 103 19.03 -18.94 -15.04
CA ALA A 103 18.82 -18.00 -16.13
C ALA A 103 19.48 -16.66 -15.80
N LYS A 104 20.29 -16.13 -16.73
CA LYS A 104 20.90 -14.81 -16.53
C LYS A 104 19.88 -13.69 -16.50
N GLN A 105 18.82 -13.84 -17.28
CA GLN A 105 17.75 -12.88 -17.34
C GLN A 105 16.40 -13.60 -17.45
N VAL A 106 15.46 -13.26 -16.56
CA VAL A 106 14.06 -13.68 -16.66
C VAL A 106 13.20 -12.44 -16.81
N ILE A 107 12.34 -12.45 -17.82
CA ILE A 107 11.43 -11.33 -18.13
C ILE A 107 10.02 -11.78 -17.84
N TYR A 108 9.34 -11.00 -17.01
CA TYR A 108 7.93 -11.15 -16.71
C TYR A 108 7.25 -9.78 -16.84
N ASP A 109 6.46 -9.63 -17.88
CA ASP A 109 5.88 -8.34 -18.27
C ASP A 109 7.00 -7.27 -18.43
N ASP A 110 6.93 -6.16 -17.72
CA ASP A 110 7.95 -5.10 -17.71
C ASP A 110 9.04 -5.33 -16.64
N ILE A 111 8.98 -6.44 -15.88
CA ILE A 111 9.93 -6.74 -14.81
C ILE A 111 11.05 -7.62 -15.37
N VAL A 112 12.29 -7.19 -15.11
CA VAL A 112 13.51 -7.93 -15.48
C VAL A 112 14.19 -8.41 -14.20
N LEU A 113 14.26 -9.74 -14.04
CA LEU A 113 15.02 -10.41 -13.00
C LEU A 113 16.38 -10.81 -13.55
N SER A 114 17.47 -10.55 -12.83
CA SER A 114 18.83 -10.96 -13.20
C SER A 114 19.30 -12.14 -12.36
N ASP A 115 20.16 -12.97 -12.95
CA ASP A 115 20.84 -14.08 -12.28
C ASP A 115 19.87 -14.97 -11.46
N VAL A 116 18.80 -15.41 -12.14
CA VAL A 116 17.75 -16.22 -11.52
C VAL A 116 18.25 -17.65 -11.33
N THR A 117 18.19 -18.12 -10.11
CA THR A 117 18.51 -19.52 -9.76
C THR A 117 17.45 -20.09 -8.84
N GLY A 118 17.25 -21.42 -8.88
CA GLY A 118 16.33 -22.09 -7.98
C GLY A 118 15.83 -23.42 -8.53
N VAL A 119 14.82 -23.96 -7.88
CA VAL A 119 14.23 -25.27 -8.22
C VAL A 119 12.74 -25.10 -8.47
N LEU A 120 12.29 -25.55 -9.63
CA LEU A 120 10.89 -25.71 -9.97
C LEU A 120 10.52 -27.19 -9.92
N LYS A 121 9.53 -27.56 -9.13
CA LYS A 121 8.95 -28.91 -9.10
C LYS A 121 7.52 -28.84 -9.61
N ILE A 122 7.23 -29.64 -10.64
CA ILE A 122 5.89 -29.83 -11.19
C ILE A 122 5.39 -31.19 -10.73
N LYS A 123 4.24 -31.22 -10.05
CA LYS A 123 3.60 -32.45 -9.60
C LYS A 123 2.13 -32.19 -9.27
N ASP A 124 1.26 -33.11 -9.67
CA ASP A 124 -0.18 -33.11 -9.34
C ASP A 124 -0.84 -31.75 -9.64
N GLU A 125 -0.67 -31.25 -10.86
CA GLU A 125 -1.19 -29.96 -11.34
C GLU A 125 -0.70 -28.75 -10.48
N THR A 126 0.45 -28.89 -9.85
CA THR A 126 1.04 -27.85 -9.01
C THR A 126 2.50 -27.62 -9.41
N ALA A 127 2.86 -26.37 -9.60
CA ALA A 127 4.24 -25.90 -9.80
C ALA A 127 4.74 -25.28 -8.48
N THR A 128 5.73 -25.90 -7.87
CA THR A 128 6.35 -25.43 -6.63
C THR A 128 7.71 -24.82 -6.90
N LEU A 129 7.91 -23.57 -6.51
CA LEU A 129 9.17 -22.82 -6.61
C LEU A 129 9.90 -22.87 -5.26
N SER A 130 11.13 -23.31 -5.25
CA SER A 130 11.91 -23.45 -4.02
C SER A 130 13.30 -22.86 -4.18
N ASN A 131 13.77 -22.16 -3.13
CA ASN A 131 15.10 -21.54 -3.09
C ASN A 131 15.38 -20.64 -4.30
N MET A 132 14.33 -19.96 -4.77
CA MET A 132 14.49 -19.01 -5.87
C MET A 132 15.22 -17.76 -5.39
N SER A 133 16.17 -17.29 -6.20
CA SER A 133 16.88 -16.04 -5.95
C SER A 133 17.14 -15.29 -7.25
N SER A 134 17.16 -13.97 -7.16
CA SER A 134 17.43 -13.09 -8.30
C SER A 134 17.90 -11.71 -7.87
N GLY A 135 18.52 -10.99 -8.78
CA GLY A 135 18.60 -9.52 -8.72
C GLY A 135 17.29 -8.90 -9.21
N LEU A 136 16.86 -7.82 -8.57
CA LEU A 136 15.65 -7.06 -8.92
C LEU A 136 15.81 -5.60 -8.54
N LEU A 137 15.57 -4.68 -9.48
CA LEU A 137 15.47 -3.21 -9.25
C LEU A 137 16.60 -2.65 -8.37
N GLY A 138 17.84 -3.05 -8.64
CA GLY A 138 19.04 -2.62 -7.92
C GLY A 138 19.25 -3.25 -6.54
N GLY A 139 18.44 -4.24 -6.17
CA GLY A 139 18.55 -5.05 -4.96
C GLY A 139 18.54 -6.54 -5.26
N LYS A 140 18.16 -7.33 -4.26
CA LYS A 140 18.06 -8.80 -4.36
C LYS A 140 16.67 -9.24 -3.93
N MET A 141 16.20 -10.33 -4.54
CA MET A 141 14.98 -11.01 -4.15
C MET A 141 15.25 -12.50 -3.95
N SER A 142 14.67 -13.07 -2.91
CA SER A 142 14.53 -14.51 -2.79
C SER A 142 13.08 -14.86 -2.53
N PHE A 143 12.64 -16.00 -3.06
CA PHE A 143 11.24 -16.39 -2.91
C PHE A 143 11.04 -17.90 -2.97
N ASN A 144 9.94 -18.32 -2.34
CA ASN A 144 9.39 -19.66 -2.43
C ASN A 144 7.89 -19.54 -2.66
N GLY A 145 7.31 -20.48 -3.38
CA GLY A 145 5.89 -20.42 -3.62
C GLY A 145 5.35 -21.61 -4.40
N ALA A 146 4.06 -21.60 -4.63
CA ALA A 146 3.38 -22.60 -5.44
C ALA A 146 2.23 -21.99 -6.23
N VAL A 147 2.02 -22.50 -7.42
CA VAL A 147 0.86 -22.25 -8.28
C VAL A 147 0.17 -23.59 -8.52
N SER A 148 -1.14 -23.65 -8.31
CA SER A 148 -1.94 -24.87 -8.52
C SER A 148 -3.10 -24.60 -9.45
N THR A 149 -3.25 -25.46 -10.45
CA THR A 149 -4.40 -25.47 -11.37
C THR A 149 -5.32 -26.66 -11.12
N LYS A 150 -5.17 -27.31 -9.96
CA LYS A 150 -5.94 -28.49 -9.57
C LYS A 150 -7.44 -28.20 -9.41
N ASN A 151 -7.77 -27.02 -8.91
CA ASN A 151 -9.14 -26.56 -8.73
C ASN A 151 -9.63 -25.79 -9.96
N GLU A 152 -10.93 -25.56 -10.03
CA GLU A 152 -11.55 -24.79 -11.11
C GLU A 152 -10.94 -23.37 -11.24
N ASN A 153 -10.70 -22.72 -10.11
CA ASN A 153 -9.98 -21.45 -10.05
C ASN A 153 -8.52 -21.74 -9.65
N PRO A 154 -7.55 -21.44 -10.51
CA PRO A 154 -6.15 -21.57 -10.17
C PRO A 154 -5.80 -20.68 -8.96
N THR A 155 -4.90 -21.16 -8.12
CA THR A 155 -4.47 -20.46 -6.89
C THR A 155 -2.96 -20.36 -6.81
N PHE A 156 -2.48 -19.36 -6.06
CA PHE A 156 -1.07 -19.26 -5.74
C PHE A 156 -0.84 -18.86 -4.29
N ALA A 157 0.32 -19.22 -3.78
CA ALA A 157 0.83 -18.75 -2.50
C ALA A 157 2.33 -18.54 -2.61
N MET A 158 2.83 -17.39 -2.13
CA MET A 158 4.24 -17.02 -2.24
C MET A 158 4.74 -16.36 -0.96
N LYS A 159 6.01 -16.60 -0.65
CA LYS A 159 6.79 -15.85 0.34
C LYS A 159 7.98 -15.22 -0.38
N LEU A 160 8.10 -13.90 -0.27
CA LEU A 160 9.16 -13.13 -0.89
C LEU A 160 9.96 -12.41 0.20
N ASN A 161 11.26 -12.41 0.05
CA ASN A 161 12.17 -11.57 0.81
C ASN A 161 12.87 -10.63 -0.16
N LEU A 162 12.64 -9.34 0.01
CA LEU A 162 13.21 -8.26 -0.78
C LEU A 162 14.33 -7.60 0.03
N ASN A 163 15.48 -7.39 -0.57
CA ASN A 163 16.63 -6.80 0.11
C ASN A 163 17.19 -5.63 -0.68
N GLN A 164 17.10 -4.44 -0.10
CA GLN A 164 17.67 -3.19 -0.64
C GLN A 164 17.16 -2.82 -2.05
N LEU A 165 15.88 -3.07 -2.37
CA LEU A 165 15.29 -2.64 -3.64
C LEU A 165 15.20 -1.10 -3.68
N GLY A 166 15.38 -0.53 -4.88
CA GLY A 166 15.08 0.89 -5.10
C GLY A 166 13.58 1.16 -4.95
N ILE A 167 13.19 2.08 -4.06
CA ILE A 167 11.76 2.36 -3.80
C ILE A 167 11.11 2.94 -5.05
N GLU A 168 11.73 3.96 -5.66
CA GLU A 168 11.17 4.64 -6.83
C GLU A 168 10.94 3.66 -7.99
N GLU A 169 11.93 2.80 -8.28
CA GLU A 169 11.86 1.79 -9.32
C GLU A 169 10.78 0.73 -8.99
N THR A 170 10.67 0.32 -7.72
CA THR A 170 9.67 -0.64 -7.26
C THR A 170 8.25 -0.12 -7.48
N PHE A 171 7.99 1.13 -7.10
CA PHE A 171 6.68 1.75 -7.29
C PHE A 171 6.37 2.09 -8.75
N LYS A 172 7.38 2.32 -9.61
CA LYS A 172 7.17 2.49 -11.05
C LYS A 172 6.81 1.19 -11.75
N SER A 173 7.50 0.10 -11.41
CA SER A 173 7.44 -1.16 -12.15
C SER A 173 6.40 -2.15 -11.61
N ILE A 174 6.03 -2.07 -10.33
CA ILE A 174 5.15 -3.08 -9.69
C ILE A 174 3.88 -2.43 -9.18
N GLU A 175 2.77 -2.59 -9.93
CA GLU A 175 1.47 -1.97 -9.63
C GLU A 175 0.91 -2.38 -8.26
N LEU A 176 1.20 -3.60 -7.81
CA LEU A 176 0.78 -4.08 -6.49
C LEU A 176 1.24 -3.14 -5.37
N PHE A 177 2.47 -2.65 -5.41
CA PHE A 177 2.97 -1.71 -4.39
C PHE A 177 2.22 -0.38 -4.39
N LYS A 178 1.81 0.14 -5.56
CA LYS A 178 0.97 1.35 -5.65
C LYS A 178 -0.41 1.16 -5.04
N THR A 179 -0.88 -0.07 -5.02
CA THR A 179 -2.18 -0.45 -4.46
C THR A 179 -2.13 -0.66 -2.96
N ILE A 180 -1.11 -1.41 -2.47
CA ILE A 180 -1.02 -1.76 -1.04
C ILE A 180 -0.32 -0.71 -0.18
N ALA A 181 0.45 0.22 -0.77
CA ALA A 181 1.17 1.25 -0.03
C ALA A 181 1.24 2.59 -0.80
N PRO A 182 0.10 3.18 -1.23
CA PRO A 182 0.09 4.36 -2.11
C PRO A 182 0.85 5.56 -1.52
N ILE A 183 0.93 5.69 -0.19
CA ILE A 183 1.66 6.79 0.46
C ILE A 183 3.18 6.63 0.30
N ALA A 184 3.69 5.40 0.20
CA ALA A 184 5.13 5.16 0.14
C ALA A 184 5.76 5.54 -1.22
N GLN A 185 4.98 5.76 -2.27
CA GLN A 185 5.49 6.19 -3.59
C GLN A 185 6.19 7.56 -3.59
N ILE A 186 6.03 8.36 -2.53
CA ILE A 186 6.71 9.64 -2.37
C ILE A 186 8.13 9.51 -1.80
N LEU A 187 8.49 8.32 -1.34
CA LEU A 187 9.78 8.05 -0.70
C LEU A 187 10.82 7.65 -1.75
N LYS A 188 12.03 8.18 -1.62
CA LYS A 188 13.19 7.72 -2.37
C LYS A 188 14.16 7.06 -1.41
N GLY A 189 14.82 5.99 -1.83
CA GLY A 189 15.75 5.23 -0.99
C GLY A 189 15.67 3.74 -1.22
N LYS A 190 15.86 2.95 -0.17
CA LYS A 190 15.92 1.50 -0.22
C LYS A 190 14.83 0.84 0.62
N LEU A 191 14.26 -0.23 0.06
CA LEU A 191 13.24 -1.08 0.68
C LEU A 191 13.79 -2.46 0.97
N THR A 192 13.70 -2.89 2.21
CA THR A 192 13.83 -4.30 2.62
C THR A 192 12.46 -4.76 3.13
N SER A 193 11.98 -5.90 2.65
CA SER A 193 10.62 -6.33 2.96
C SER A 193 10.48 -7.85 2.96
N ASP A 194 9.73 -8.35 3.94
CA ASP A 194 9.23 -9.72 3.96
C ASP A 194 7.74 -9.70 3.61
N ILE A 195 7.37 -10.46 2.59
CA ILE A 195 6.00 -10.51 2.08
C ILE A 195 5.52 -11.95 2.03
N SER A 196 4.35 -12.21 2.59
CA SER A 196 3.59 -13.42 2.30
C SER A 196 2.30 -13.04 1.62
N LEU A 197 2.02 -13.65 0.48
CA LEU A 197 0.80 -13.36 -0.28
C LEU A 197 0.23 -14.63 -0.92
N SER A 198 -1.08 -14.65 -1.05
CA SER A 198 -1.83 -15.71 -1.70
C SER A 198 -3.08 -15.13 -2.37
N GLY A 199 -3.62 -15.87 -3.31
CA GLY A 199 -4.83 -15.43 -4.02
C GLY A 199 -5.20 -16.39 -5.13
N ASN A 200 -6.24 -16.01 -5.89
CA ASN A 200 -6.65 -16.69 -7.09
C ASN A 200 -5.92 -16.10 -8.31
N LEU A 201 -5.75 -16.91 -9.31
CA LEU A 201 -5.29 -16.50 -10.63
C LEU A 201 -6.47 -16.49 -11.60
N THR A 202 -6.34 -15.74 -12.66
CA THR A 202 -7.22 -15.81 -13.84
C THR A 202 -6.94 -17.09 -14.62
N ASP A 203 -7.74 -17.37 -15.66
CA ASP A 203 -7.52 -18.51 -16.56
C ASP A 203 -6.16 -18.40 -17.29
N ASP A 204 -5.62 -17.19 -17.45
CA ASP A 204 -4.29 -16.90 -18.01
C ASP A 204 -3.17 -16.89 -16.95
N LEU A 205 -3.44 -17.40 -15.76
CA LEU A 205 -2.52 -17.44 -14.60
C LEU A 205 -2.01 -16.07 -14.13
N LEU A 206 -2.75 -14.99 -14.38
CA LEU A 206 -2.46 -13.67 -13.83
C LEU A 206 -3.12 -13.49 -12.45
N PRO A 207 -2.48 -12.79 -11.50
CA PRO A 207 -3.06 -12.56 -10.17
C PRO A 207 -4.37 -11.76 -10.22
N ASN A 208 -5.42 -12.28 -9.58
CA ASN A 208 -6.65 -11.54 -9.35
C ASN A 208 -6.48 -10.66 -8.10
N LEU A 209 -6.26 -9.37 -8.29
CA LEU A 209 -5.95 -8.41 -7.21
C LEU A 209 -7.00 -8.41 -6.10
N LEU A 210 -8.28 -8.57 -6.42
CA LEU A 210 -9.35 -8.55 -5.42
C LEU A 210 -9.36 -9.79 -4.51
N SER A 211 -8.74 -10.89 -4.95
CA SER A 211 -8.60 -12.12 -4.16
C SER A 211 -7.34 -12.13 -3.28
N LEU A 212 -6.46 -11.12 -3.44
CA LEU A 212 -5.20 -11.10 -2.72
C LEU A 212 -5.40 -10.99 -1.22
N SER A 213 -4.67 -11.81 -0.50
CA SER A 213 -4.51 -11.73 0.94
C SER A 213 -3.06 -11.98 1.34
N GLY A 214 -2.63 -11.33 2.40
CA GLY A 214 -1.25 -11.48 2.87
C GLY A 214 -0.84 -10.48 3.91
N ASP A 215 0.42 -10.59 4.27
CA ASP A 215 1.11 -9.71 5.21
C ASP A 215 2.40 -9.20 4.59
N LEU A 216 2.75 -7.97 4.92
CA LEU A 216 4.00 -7.34 4.52
C LEU A 216 4.63 -6.66 5.73
N PHE A 217 5.91 -6.92 5.96
CA PHE A 217 6.78 -6.11 6.81
C PHE A 217 7.70 -5.30 5.91
N ALA A 218 7.84 -4.01 6.16
CA ALA A 218 8.74 -3.12 5.44
C ALA A 218 9.73 -2.43 6.41
N ASP A 219 10.99 -2.46 6.04
CA ASP A 219 12.07 -1.65 6.60
C ASP A 219 12.56 -0.72 5.48
N ILE A 220 12.28 0.56 5.65
CA ILE A 220 12.51 1.59 4.64
C ILE A 220 13.61 2.51 5.11
N MET A 221 14.67 2.62 4.31
CA MET A 221 15.74 3.59 4.47
C MET A 221 15.52 4.71 3.45
N THR A 222 15.02 5.86 3.94
CA THR A 222 14.66 6.99 3.09
C THR A 222 15.82 7.97 2.97
N ASP A 223 16.20 8.30 1.75
CA ASP A 223 17.18 9.34 1.42
C ASP A 223 16.50 10.69 1.22
N GLU A 224 15.33 10.71 0.59
CA GLU A 224 14.59 11.91 0.22
C GLU A 224 13.06 11.64 0.19
N ILE A 225 12.28 12.70 0.44
CA ILE A 225 10.82 12.69 0.32
C ILE A 225 10.43 13.62 -0.83
N SER A 226 9.69 13.10 -1.82
CA SER A 226 9.12 13.90 -2.90
C SER A 226 7.85 14.61 -2.42
N THR A 227 7.99 15.86 -1.98
CA THR A 227 6.86 16.63 -1.42
C THR A 227 5.89 17.13 -2.50
N GLU A 228 6.31 17.24 -3.76
CA GLU A 228 5.48 17.71 -4.86
C GLU A 228 4.31 16.77 -5.17
N SER A 229 4.51 15.47 -4.98
CA SER A 229 3.53 14.42 -5.25
C SER A 229 2.95 13.80 -3.96
N ALA A 230 2.87 14.57 -2.87
CA ALA A 230 2.48 14.10 -1.54
C ALA A 230 1.10 14.65 -1.09
N PRO A 231 -0.03 14.28 -1.73
CA PRO A 231 -1.33 14.88 -1.44
C PRO A 231 -1.74 14.72 0.03
N VAL A 232 -1.48 13.57 0.64
CA VAL A 232 -1.83 13.31 2.05
C VAL A 232 -1.00 14.17 3.00
N LEU A 233 0.32 14.28 2.76
CA LEU A 233 1.20 15.12 3.59
C LEU A 233 0.86 16.60 3.42
N ASN A 234 0.60 17.06 2.20
CA ASN A 234 0.19 18.43 1.93
C ASN A 234 -1.13 18.79 2.61
N ALA A 235 -2.11 17.87 2.61
CA ALA A 235 -3.38 18.05 3.32
C ALA A 235 -3.18 18.11 4.85
N LEU A 236 -2.28 17.30 5.40
CA LEU A 236 -1.91 17.34 6.82
C LEU A 236 -1.30 18.68 7.21
N VAL A 237 -0.28 19.15 6.47
CA VAL A 237 0.38 20.42 6.74
C VAL A 237 -0.59 21.60 6.65
N SER A 238 -1.53 21.58 5.71
CA SER A 238 -2.56 22.62 5.62
C SER A 238 -3.43 22.75 6.88
N LYS A 239 -3.50 21.71 7.71
CA LYS A 239 -4.27 21.64 8.97
C LYS A 239 -3.40 21.76 10.23
N LEU A 240 -2.14 21.40 10.11
CA LEU A 240 -1.15 21.37 11.20
C LEU A 240 -0.02 22.36 10.85
N ASN A 241 -0.30 23.66 11.02
CA ASN A 241 0.59 24.77 10.60
C ASN A 241 2.00 24.75 11.21
N PHE A 242 2.25 23.90 12.18
CA PHE A 242 3.54 23.74 12.85
C PHE A 242 4.43 22.66 12.21
N ILE A 243 3.92 21.89 11.25
CA ILE A 243 4.68 20.84 10.54
C ILE A 243 5.27 21.40 9.25
N ASP A 244 6.59 21.29 9.11
CA ASP A 244 7.30 21.50 7.86
C ASP A 244 7.74 20.14 7.30
N LEU A 245 7.30 19.79 6.10
CA LEU A 245 7.62 18.51 5.47
C LEU A 245 9.11 18.29 5.24
N LYS A 246 9.88 19.37 5.07
CA LYS A 246 11.33 19.31 4.86
C LYS A 246 12.10 18.85 6.10
N GLU A 247 11.48 18.99 7.26
CA GLU A 247 12.07 18.59 8.54
C GLU A 247 11.50 17.27 9.08
N LEU A 248 10.63 16.61 8.29
CA LEU A 248 10.06 15.31 8.65
C LEU A 248 11.14 14.22 8.55
N ASN A 249 11.38 13.52 9.64
CA ASN A 249 12.37 12.45 9.68
C ASN A 249 11.74 11.09 9.38
N LEU A 250 11.94 10.61 8.17
CA LEU A 250 11.54 9.28 7.71
C LEU A 250 12.75 8.40 7.34
N LYS A 251 13.96 8.73 7.86
CA LYS A 251 15.20 8.03 7.49
C LYS A 251 15.15 6.54 7.77
N GLU A 252 14.49 6.14 8.84
CA GLU A 252 14.32 4.73 9.21
C GLU A 252 12.84 4.52 9.55
N LEU A 253 12.10 3.94 8.62
CA LEU A 253 10.69 3.68 8.80
C LEU A 253 10.44 2.18 8.76
N LYS A 254 9.94 1.63 9.88
CA LYS A 254 9.50 0.23 9.97
C LYS A 254 8.00 0.19 10.13
N THR A 255 7.35 -0.58 9.28
CA THR A 255 5.91 -0.74 9.33
C THR A 255 5.51 -2.15 8.91
N SER A 256 4.32 -2.56 9.31
CA SER A 256 3.71 -3.79 8.87
C SER A 256 2.29 -3.51 8.41
N LEU A 257 1.88 -4.22 7.40
CA LEU A 257 0.51 -4.17 6.93
C LEU A 257 0.00 -5.58 6.62
N SER A 258 -1.30 -5.76 6.70
CA SER A 258 -2.00 -6.93 6.20
C SER A 258 -3.03 -6.50 5.17
N PHE A 259 -3.31 -7.34 4.20
CA PHE A 259 -4.32 -7.04 3.19
C PHE A 259 -5.17 -8.28 2.91
N LYS A 260 -6.47 -8.03 2.77
CA LYS A 260 -7.47 -9.06 2.49
C LYS A 260 -8.73 -8.42 1.94
N ASP A 261 -9.37 -9.09 0.97
CA ASP A 261 -10.66 -8.68 0.40
C ASP A 261 -10.66 -7.21 -0.08
N GLY A 262 -9.55 -6.75 -0.66
CA GLY A 262 -9.41 -5.39 -1.18
C GLY A 262 -9.19 -4.31 -0.11
N ILE A 263 -8.93 -4.68 1.15
CA ILE A 263 -8.65 -3.78 2.25
C ILE A 263 -7.23 -4.00 2.76
N VAL A 264 -6.48 -2.93 2.92
CA VAL A 264 -5.16 -2.90 3.56
C VAL A 264 -5.30 -2.31 4.95
N VAL A 265 -4.80 -3.00 5.96
CA VAL A 265 -4.71 -2.52 7.34
C VAL A 265 -3.25 -2.30 7.69
N VAL A 266 -2.89 -1.08 8.05
CA VAL A 266 -1.53 -0.74 8.49
C VAL A 266 -1.46 -0.80 10.01
N LYS A 267 -0.53 -1.60 10.53
CA LYS A 267 -0.29 -1.71 11.97
C LYS A 267 0.28 -0.39 12.50
N PRO A 268 -0.01 -0.04 13.76
CA PRO A 268 0.51 1.18 14.36
C PRO A 268 2.03 1.29 14.23
N PHE A 269 2.50 2.44 13.78
CA PHE A 269 3.91 2.80 13.70
C PHE A 269 4.12 4.25 14.06
N THR A 270 5.33 4.61 14.48
CA THR A 270 5.68 5.95 14.92
C THR A 270 6.68 6.60 13.99
N ILE A 271 6.39 7.83 13.57
CA ILE A 271 7.35 8.72 12.92
C ILE A 271 7.70 9.89 13.84
N ARG A 272 8.81 10.57 13.56
CA ARG A 272 9.28 11.68 14.36
C ARG A 272 9.36 12.97 13.56
N TYR A 273 8.84 14.03 14.15
CA TYR A 273 9.01 15.40 13.67
C TYR A 273 9.59 16.24 14.81
N LYS A 274 10.86 16.62 14.71
CA LYS A 274 11.58 17.28 15.81
C LYS A 274 11.44 16.47 17.12
N ASP A 275 10.87 17.06 18.16
CA ASP A 275 10.58 16.44 19.46
C ASP A 275 9.13 15.91 19.58
N ILE A 276 8.40 15.83 18.46
CA ILE A 276 7.05 15.29 18.38
C ILE A 276 7.11 13.85 17.87
N SER A 277 6.55 12.90 18.63
CA SER A 277 6.21 11.57 18.13
C SER A 277 4.82 11.59 17.52
N ILE A 278 4.69 11.01 16.35
CA ILE A 278 3.43 10.89 15.61
C ILE A 278 3.14 9.41 15.41
N ASP A 279 2.14 8.89 16.11
CA ASP A 279 1.70 7.51 15.99
C ASP A 279 0.61 7.44 14.93
N ILE A 280 0.82 6.59 13.93
CA ILE A 280 -0.04 6.45 12.76
C ILE A 280 -0.59 5.04 12.71
N ASP A 281 -1.90 4.90 12.57
CA ASP A 281 -2.60 3.66 12.32
C ASP A 281 -3.76 3.89 11.36
N GLY A 282 -4.26 2.82 10.75
CA GLY A 282 -5.43 2.92 9.89
C GLY A 282 -5.48 1.88 8.79
N SER A 283 -6.30 2.18 7.80
CA SER A 283 -6.55 1.30 6.67
C SER A 283 -6.83 2.09 5.40
N HIS A 284 -6.74 1.41 4.27
CA HIS A 284 -7.26 1.92 3.01
C HIS A 284 -7.74 0.76 2.14
N THR A 285 -8.56 1.06 1.17
CA THR A 285 -9.03 0.08 0.20
C THR A 285 -8.12 0.06 -1.03
N PHE A 286 -8.17 -0.98 -1.84
CA PHE A 286 -7.40 -1.07 -3.09
C PHE A 286 -7.76 0.03 -4.10
N ASP A 287 -8.97 0.60 -4.00
CA ASP A 287 -9.39 1.81 -4.72
C ASP A 287 -8.91 3.11 -4.05
N LYS A 288 -7.98 2.99 -3.07
CA LYS A 288 -7.26 4.09 -2.41
C LYS A 288 -8.13 5.04 -1.57
N LYS A 289 -9.24 4.54 -1.02
CA LYS A 289 -10.04 5.27 -0.03
C LYS A 289 -9.38 5.14 1.34
N LEU A 290 -9.02 6.27 1.93
CA LEU A 290 -8.25 6.35 3.17
C LEU A 290 -9.14 6.35 4.41
N ASN A 291 -8.64 5.75 5.49
CA ASN A 291 -9.17 5.81 6.84
C ASN A 291 -8.01 5.68 7.84
N TYR A 292 -7.29 6.79 8.04
CA TYR A 292 -6.12 6.82 8.91
C TYR A 292 -6.29 7.79 10.06
N LYS A 293 -5.59 7.52 11.14
CA LYS A 293 -5.48 8.38 12.31
C LYS A 293 -4.01 8.61 12.62
N ALA A 294 -3.65 9.88 12.82
CA ALA A 294 -2.34 10.27 13.34
C ALA A 294 -2.55 10.92 14.71
N THR A 295 -1.94 10.33 15.74
CA THR A 295 -1.99 10.82 17.14
C THR A 295 -0.63 11.37 17.51
N MET A 296 -0.56 12.59 18.03
CA MET A 296 0.68 13.24 18.37
C MET A 296 0.60 14.00 19.70
N GLN A 297 1.71 14.06 20.42
CA GLN A 297 1.87 14.87 21.62
C GLN A 297 2.63 16.14 21.25
N VAL A 298 1.91 17.24 21.05
CA VAL A 298 2.45 18.49 20.53
C VAL A 298 2.90 19.40 21.70
N PRO A 299 4.20 19.72 21.81
CA PRO A 299 4.68 20.69 22.78
C PRO A 299 4.04 22.07 22.57
N ALA A 300 3.72 22.74 23.66
CA ALA A 300 3.05 24.04 23.66
C ALA A 300 3.77 25.12 22.83
N LYS A 301 5.08 25.03 22.71
CA LYS A 301 5.92 25.96 21.91
C LYS A 301 5.57 25.98 20.41
N TYR A 302 4.96 24.92 19.88
CA TYR A 302 4.54 24.81 18.47
C TYR A 302 3.10 25.32 18.21
N LEU A 303 2.35 25.67 19.26
CA LEU A 303 0.95 26.04 19.16
C LEU A 303 0.70 27.54 18.89
N GLY A 304 1.76 28.26 18.58
CA GLY A 304 1.70 29.65 18.17
C GLY A 304 2.19 30.65 19.24
N PRO A 305 2.46 31.88 18.82
CA PRO A 305 3.12 32.90 19.65
C PRO A 305 2.30 33.32 20.88
N GLU A 306 0.98 33.21 20.81
CA GLU A 306 0.11 33.60 21.92
C GLU A 306 0.22 32.61 23.10
N ILE A 307 0.27 31.29 22.80
CA ILE A 307 0.49 30.27 23.82
C ILE A 307 1.89 30.45 24.45
N THR A 308 2.90 30.70 23.62
CA THR A 308 4.27 30.95 24.08
C THR A 308 4.34 32.18 25.01
N LYS A 309 3.66 33.29 24.68
CA LYS A 309 3.56 34.46 25.53
C LYS A 309 2.83 34.21 26.86
N LEU A 310 1.79 33.38 26.83
CA LEU A 310 1.04 33.01 28.05
C LEU A 310 1.93 32.18 28.99
N ILE A 311 2.67 31.22 28.47
CA ILE A 311 3.64 30.41 29.23
C ILE A 311 4.72 31.31 29.84
N ALA A 312 5.30 32.24 29.07
CA ALA A 312 6.31 33.16 29.53
C ALA A 312 5.83 34.07 30.67
N LYS A 313 4.53 34.47 30.67
CA LYS A 313 3.96 35.26 31.78
C LYS A 313 3.85 34.49 33.07
N ILE A 314 3.63 33.18 33.00
CA ILE A 314 3.48 32.33 34.17
C ILE A 314 4.81 32.04 34.82
N ASP A 315 5.93 32.25 34.10
CA ASP A 315 7.32 32.08 34.59
C ASP A 315 7.49 30.72 35.31
N ASP A 316 7.10 29.65 34.62
CA ASP A 316 7.18 28.30 35.13
C ASP A 316 7.84 27.39 34.08
N THR A 317 9.03 26.93 34.38
CA THR A 317 9.82 26.07 33.48
C THR A 317 9.14 24.72 33.20
N ALA A 318 8.32 24.23 34.12
CA ALA A 318 7.56 23.01 33.92
C ALA A 318 6.50 23.13 32.81
N LEU A 319 6.06 24.36 32.48
CA LEU A 319 5.08 24.60 31.41
C LEU A 319 5.70 24.63 30.00
N THR A 320 7.03 24.81 29.90
CA THR A 320 7.72 24.76 28.60
C THR A 320 7.67 23.39 27.96
N ASP A 321 7.63 22.32 28.76
CA ASP A 321 7.55 20.94 28.33
C ASP A 321 6.11 20.42 28.25
N LEU A 322 5.11 21.27 28.47
CA LEU A 322 3.71 20.89 28.40
C LEU A 322 3.33 20.47 26.98
N LYS A 323 2.77 19.28 26.86
CA LYS A 323 2.30 18.71 25.59
C LYS A 323 0.80 18.58 25.59
N ILE A 324 0.18 18.76 24.43
CA ILE A 324 -1.24 18.49 24.23
C ILE A 324 -1.41 17.34 23.24
N PRO A 325 -2.36 16.45 23.47
CA PRO A 325 -2.73 15.45 22.47
C PRO A 325 -3.42 16.15 21.29
N VAL A 326 -2.99 15.83 20.08
CA VAL A 326 -3.62 16.25 18.83
C VAL A 326 -3.89 15.01 17.98
N ILE A 327 -5.11 14.89 17.52
CA ILE A 327 -5.52 13.82 16.63
C ILE A 327 -5.84 14.42 15.26
N ALA A 328 -5.25 13.84 14.22
CA ALA A 328 -5.60 14.12 12.84
C ALA A 328 -6.24 12.86 12.22
N ASN A 329 -7.48 12.99 11.75
CA ASN A 329 -8.13 11.93 10.99
C ASN A 329 -8.00 12.24 9.51
N ILE A 330 -7.58 11.22 8.73
CA ILE A 330 -7.28 11.33 7.31
C ILE A 330 -8.21 10.37 6.58
N GLY A 331 -9.14 10.93 5.81
CA GLY A 331 -10.11 10.19 5.00
C GLY A 331 -10.09 10.65 3.55
N GLY A 332 -11.13 10.29 2.79
CA GLY A 332 -11.25 10.62 1.37
C GLY A 332 -10.42 9.70 0.48
N LEU A 333 -10.18 10.10 -0.76
CA LEU A 333 -9.33 9.38 -1.70
C LEU A 333 -7.87 9.84 -1.56
N TYR A 334 -6.92 8.96 -1.86
CA TYR A 334 -5.48 9.26 -1.79
C TYR A 334 -5.08 10.55 -2.53
N ASN A 335 -5.63 10.78 -3.72
CA ASN A 335 -5.37 11.96 -4.54
C ASN A 335 -6.23 13.19 -4.16
N ASN A 336 -7.24 13.01 -3.31
CA ASN A 336 -8.08 14.07 -2.76
C ASN A 336 -8.39 13.79 -1.28
N PRO A 337 -7.37 13.80 -0.40
CA PRO A 337 -7.52 13.46 1.00
C PRO A 337 -8.26 14.55 1.78
N GLN A 338 -9.04 14.11 2.77
CA GLN A 338 -9.76 14.97 3.70
C GLN A 338 -9.12 14.82 5.08
N VAL A 339 -8.58 15.90 5.61
CA VAL A 339 -7.96 15.92 6.94
C VAL A 339 -8.77 16.76 7.89
N THR A 340 -9.12 16.18 9.04
CA THR A 340 -9.74 16.88 10.17
C THR A 340 -8.88 16.73 11.41
N THR A 341 -8.85 17.76 12.27
CA THR A 341 -8.04 17.72 13.49
C THR A 341 -8.84 18.23 14.69
N ASP A 342 -8.49 17.78 15.88
CA ASP A 342 -9.00 18.28 17.15
C ASP A 342 -8.07 19.33 17.81
N LEU A 343 -7.12 19.88 17.05
CA LEU A 343 -6.14 20.88 17.53
C LEU A 343 -6.81 22.02 18.28
N THR A 344 -7.96 22.49 17.81
CA THR A 344 -8.71 23.58 18.44
C THR A 344 -9.15 23.26 19.88
N SER A 345 -9.62 22.02 20.12
CA SER A 345 -10.05 21.61 21.46
C SER A 345 -8.85 21.42 22.39
N GLY A 346 -7.75 20.89 21.91
CA GLY A 346 -6.49 20.77 22.65
C GLY A 346 -5.94 22.13 23.07
N VAL A 347 -5.90 23.09 22.16
CA VAL A 347 -5.48 24.47 22.44
C VAL A 347 -6.41 25.13 23.49
N LYS A 348 -7.72 24.92 23.38
CA LYS A 348 -8.69 25.45 24.37
C LYS A 348 -8.44 24.85 25.76
N GLN A 349 -8.22 23.55 25.89
CA GLN A 349 -7.91 22.90 27.16
C GLN A 349 -6.60 23.45 27.76
N LEU A 350 -5.55 23.60 26.92
CA LEU A 350 -4.29 24.19 27.35
C LEU A 350 -4.47 25.62 27.87
N THR A 351 -5.17 26.46 27.12
CA THR A 351 -5.45 27.85 27.53
C THR A 351 -6.17 27.91 28.88
N THR A 352 -7.15 27.05 29.10
CA THR A 352 -7.86 26.96 30.38
C THR A 352 -6.92 26.58 31.50
N LYS A 353 -6.07 25.55 31.31
CA LYS A 353 -5.08 25.16 32.33
C LYS A 353 -4.05 26.26 32.63
N LEU A 354 -3.58 26.97 31.61
CA LEU A 354 -2.64 28.07 31.79
C LEU A 354 -3.27 29.22 32.59
N ILE A 355 -4.53 29.55 32.33
CA ILE A 355 -5.27 30.55 33.09
C ILE A 355 -5.45 30.11 34.55
N GLU A 356 -5.73 28.85 34.82
CA GLU A 356 -5.83 28.28 36.16
C GLU A 356 -4.51 28.39 36.94
N VAL A 357 -3.39 28.04 36.27
CA VAL A 357 -2.06 28.14 36.87
C VAL A 357 -1.69 29.60 37.15
N GLU A 358 -1.94 30.52 36.22
CA GLU A 358 -1.73 31.98 36.46
C GLU A 358 -2.56 32.46 37.64
N LYS A 359 -3.82 32.04 37.73
CA LYS A 359 -4.70 32.35 38.87
C LYS A 359 -4.13 31.86 40.18
N GLN A 360 -3.69 30.59 40.25
CA GLN A 360 -3.16 30.02 41.47
C GLN A 360 -1.88 30.77 41.93
N LYS A 361 -0.97 31.08 41.01
CA LYS A 361 0.25 31.86 41.33
C LYS A 361 -0.06 33.27 41.84
N LEU A 362 -1.10 33.91 41.34
CA LEU A 362 -1.54 35.23 41.86
C LEU A 362 -2.16 35.13 43.24
N ILE A 363 -2.90 34.06 43.54
CA ILE A 363 -3.44 33.76 44.86
C ILE A 363 -2.30 33.50 45.86
N ASP A 364 -1.33 32.69 45.48
CA ASP A 364 -0.18 32.31 46.31
C ASP A 364 0.74 33.51 46.63
N LYS A 365 0.78 34.51 45.75
CA LYS A 365 1.50 35.78 45.99
C LYS A 365 0.77 36.78 46.91
N GLY A 366 -0.39 36.42 47.44
CA GLY A 366 -1.09 37.16 48.51
C GLY A 366 -1.69 38.52 48.11
N THR A 367 -1.97 38.75 46.86
CA THR A 367 -2.58 39.99 46.39
C THR A 367 -4.13 39.87 46.36
N ASP A 368 -4.81 40.48 47.36
CA ASP A 368 -6.29 40.49 47.44
C ASP A 368 -6.98 41.10 46.18
N LYS A 369 -6.31 41.98 45.46
CA LYS A 369 -6.78 42.49 44.14
C LYS A 369 -6.90 41.42 43.04
N ALA A 370 -6.18 40.34 43.19
CA ALA A 370 -6.26 39.22 42.21
C ALA A 370 -7.55 38.43 42.34
N LYS A 371 -8.10 38.28 43.54
CA LYS A 371 -9.34 37.54 43.80
C LYS A 371 -10.54 38.17 43.09
N ASP A 372 -10.64 39.51 43.10
CA ASP A 372 -11.76 40.23 42.45
C ASP A 372 -11.68 40.22 40.93
N LEU A 373 -10.49 40.32 40.35
CA LEU A 373 -10.27 40.28 38.91
C LEU A 373 -10.60 38.88 38.32
N ILE A 374 -10.29 37.84 39.04
CA ILE A 374 -10.49 36.45 38.62
C ILE A 374 -11.95 36.02 38.78
N GLY A 375 -12.62 36.48 39.86
CA GLY A 375 -14.04 36.24 40.07
C GLY A 375 -14.90 36.82 38.92
N GLY A 376 -14.51 37.98 38.38
CA GLY A 376 -15.21 38.62 37.27
C GLY A 376 -15.01 37.90 35.92
N ILE A 377 -13.91 37.22 35.71
CA ILE A 377 -13.63 36.50 34.44
C ILE A 377 -14.34 35.16 34.40
N LEU A 378 -14.44 34.44 35.51
CA LEU A 378 -15.04 33.10 35.57
C LEU A 378 -16.55 33.07 35.76
N SER A 379 -17.13 34.06 36.47
CA SER A 379 -18.54 33.98 36.86
C SER A 379 -19.54 34.53 35.86
N GLY A 380 -19.14 35.16 34.77
CA GLY A 380 -20.09 35.65 33.74
C GLY A 380 -21.23 36.57 34.26
N ASN A 381 -21.18 36.98 35.56
CA ASN A 381 -22.28 37.66 36.21
C ASN A 381 -21.97 39.14 36.31
N GLN A 382 -22.80 39.95 35.66
CA GLN A 382 -22.86 41.40 35.82
C GLN A 382 -23.32 41.74 37.23
N SER A 383 -22.47 42.33 38.04
CA SER A 383 -22.93 43.26 39.05
C SER A 383 -21.79 44.21 39.45
N LYS A 384 -22.08 45.47 39.11
CA LYS A 384 -21.61 46.75 39.69
C LYS A 384 -20.23 46.79 40.31
N ALA A 385 -19.30 47.36 39.57
CA ALA A 385 -18.29 48.24 40.15
C ALA A 385 -17.93 49.31 39.13
N ASP A 386 -18.49 50.49 39.34
CA ASP A 386 -17.94 51.74 38.81
C ASP A 386 -16.52 51.97 39.38
N SER A 387 -15.64 52.42 38.50
CA SER A 387 -14.28 52.85 38.73
C SER A 387 -13.16 51.76 38.68
N ILE A 388 -12.94 51.22 37.51
CA ILE A 388 -11.59 50.99 36.94
C ILE A 388 -11.80 50.64 35.46
N LYS A 389 -12.15 51.61 34.67
CA LYS A 389 -12.08 51.50 33.20
C LYS A 389 -10.65 51.83 32.79
N LYS A 390 -9.81 50.85 32.48
CA LYS A 390 -8.82 50.99 31.40
C LYS A 390 -8.02 49.77 31.01
N ASP A 391 -8.06 48.59 31.69
CA ASP A 391 -7.17 47.47 31.26
C ASP A 391 -7.83 46.09 31.15
N THR A 392 -9.07 45.91 31.57
CA THR A 392 -9.75 44.61 31.56
C THR A 392 -10.35 44.22 30.19
N THR A 393 -10.59 45.19 29.30
CA THR A 393 -11.11 44.94 27.95
C THR A 393 -10.03 44.26 27.06
N SER A 394 -8.78 44.57 27.31
CA SER A 394 -7.63 44.03 26.56
C SER A 394 -7.44 42.53 26.74
N ASN A 395 -7.64 41.97 27.92
CA ASN A 395 -7.35 40.53 28.14
C ASN A 395 -8.50 39.61 27.76
N LYS A 396 -9.76 40.06 27.98
CA LYS A 396 -10.94 39.31 27.53
C LYS A 396 -11.07 39.34 26.01
N GLN A 397 -10.76 40.46 25.40
CA GLN A 397 -10.77 40.63 23.95
C GLN A 397 -9.61 39.83 23.32
N LYS A 398 -8.40 39.87 23.92
CA LYS A 398 -7.27 39.06 23.45
C LYS A 398 -7.50 37.57 23.57
N ALA A 399 -8.10 37.09 24.67
CA ALA A 399 -8.49 35.69 24.82
C ALA A 399 -9.60 35.30 23.80
N LYS A 400 -10.51 36.21 23.50
CA LYS A 400 -11.55 36.03 22.50
C LYS A 400 -10.99 36.09 21.09
N ASP A 401 -10.10 37.02 20.79
CA ASP A 401 -9.44 37.18 19.49
C ASP A 401 -8.54 35.99 19.17
N ILE A 402 -7.90 35.38 20.18
CA ILE A 402 -7.16 34.14 20.05
C ILE A 402 -8.10 32.98 19.72
N LEU A 403 -9.23 32.88 20.42
CA LEU A 403 -10.26 31.86 20.15
C LEU A 403 -10.89 32.07 18.77
N ASP A 404 -11.23 33.30 18.42
CA ASP A 404 -11.86 33.66 17.14
C ASP A 404 -10.85 33.53 15.97
N GLY A 405 -9.57 33.82 16.17
CA GLY A 405 -8.50 33.57 15.19
C GLY A 405 -8.27 32.10 14.90
N ILE A 406 -8.42 31.25 15.91
CA ILE A 406 -8.35 29.77 15.76
C ILE A 406 -9.65 29.23 15.16
N LEU A 407 -10.79 29.84 15.45
CA LEU A 407 -12.10 29.46 14.92
C LEU A 407 -12.40 30.03 13.53
N ALA A 408 -11.84 31.19 13.17
CA ALA A 408 -12.05 31.83 11.87
C ALA A 408 -11.38 31.09 10.71
N SER A 409 -10.47 30.16 10.98
CA SER A 409 -9.99 29.20 9.97
C SER A 409 -11.01 28.13 9.60
N LYS A 410 -12.25 28.16 10.17
CA LYS A 410 -13.37 27.26 9.85
C LYS A 410 -14.70 28.01 9.88
N LYS A 411 -15.09 28.59 8.76
CA LYS A 411 -16.51 28.66 8.39
C LYS A 411 -16.76 27.69 7.25
N PRO A 412 -17.46 26.56 7.48
CA PRO A 412 -18.20 25.90 6.42
C PRO A 412 -19.36 26.79 6.06
N ASN A 413 -19.53 27.07 4.78
CA ASN A 413 -20.74 27.66 4.24
C ASN A 413 -21.88 26.66 4.47
N ASP A 414 -22.70 26.89 5.48
CA ASP A 414 -23.91 26.11 5.72
C ASP A 414 -25.10 26.86 5.15
N GLY A 415 -25.75 26.24 4.22
CA GLY A 415 -26.97 26.71 3.61
C GLY A 415 -27.53 25.65 2.69
N THR A 416 -28.12 24.60 3.25
CA THR A 416 -29.37 24.05 2.69
C THR A 416 -30.00 23.02 3.63
N THR A 417 -31.13 23.34 4.16
CA THR A 417 -32.10 22.43 4.76
C THR A 417 -32.57 21.41 3.73
N VAL A 418 -32.37 20.12 3.99
CA VAL A 418 -32.97 19.02 3.23
C VAL A 418 -33.85 18.19 4.14
N LYS A 419 -35.09 18.08 3.71
CA LYS A 419 -36.17 17.26 4.27
C LYS A 419 -35.76 15.76 4.26
N LYS A 420 -36.20 15.09 5.32
CA LYS A 420 -36.20 13.65 5.50
C LYS A 420 -37.10 13.00 4.46
N ASP A 421 -36.53 12.13 3.60
CA ASP A 421 -37.28 11.05 2.95
C ASP A 421 -36.41 9.80 2.95
N SER A 422 -37.01 8.77 3.54
CA SER A 422 -36.42 7.45 3.76
C SER A 422 -36.59 6.57 2.54
N ALA A 423 -35.50 6.16 1.92
CA ALA A 423 -35.44 5.01 1.00
C ALA A 423 -34.37 4.02 1.47
N PRO A 424 -34.53 2.72 1.25
CA PRO A 424 -33.74 1.68 1.93
C PRO A 424 -32.29 1.64 1.45
N VAL A 425 -31.37 1.59 2.41
CA VAL A 425 -29.93 1.47 2.19
C VAL A 425 -29.62 0.08 1.60
N LYS A 426 -29.14 0.05 0.37
CA LYS A 426 -28.55 -1.16 -0.23
C LYS A 426 -27.32 -1.59 0.56
N SER A 427 -27.17 -2.88 0.81
CA SER A 427 -26.05 -3.42 1.57
C SER A 427 -24.70 -3.12 0.90
N GLU A 428 -23.65 -2.88 1.70
CA GLU A 428 -22.30 -2.56 1.22
C GLU A 428 -21.74 -3.58 0.19
N LYS A 429 -22.20 -4.84 0.26
CA LYS A 429 -21.86 -5.89 -0.72
C LYS A 429 -22.38 -5.63 -2.14
N GLU A 430 -23.54 -4.98 -2.29
CA GLU A 430 -24.12 -4.67 -3.60
C GLU A 430 -23.45 -3.47 -4.26
N VAL A 431 -23.05 -2.47 -3.47
CA VAL A 431 -22.34 -1.27 -3.96
C VAL A 431 -20.94 -1.63 -4.46
N VAL A 432 -20.25 -2.55 -3.78
CA VAL A 432 -18.93 -3.06 -4.19
C VAL A 432 -19.01 -3.87 -5.48
N LYS A 433 -20.08 -4.66 -5.66
CA LYS A 433 -20.29 -5.47 -6.87
C LYS A 433 -20.61 -4.64 -8.12
N GLU A 434 -21.35 -3.55 -7.96
CA GLU A 434 -21.68 -2.61 -9.05
C GLU A 434 -20.44 -1.81 -9.48
N LYS A 435 -19.64 -1.32 -8.53
CA LYS A 435 -18.40 -0.58 -8.82
C LYS A 435 -17.29 -1.47 -9.41
N ALA A 436 -17.19 -2.73 -8.99
CA ALA A 436 -16.27 -3.69 -9.59
C ALA A 436 -16.59 -3.97 -11.08
N LYS A 437 -17.88 -3.98 -11.45
CA LYS A 437 -18.31 -4.09 -12.86
C LYS A 437 -17.93 -2.87 -13.68
N ASP A 438 -18.00 -1.67 -13.11
CA ASP A 438 -17.65 -0.42 -13.81
C ASP A 438 -16.14 -0.28 -14.03
N ILE A 439 -15.33 -0.76 -13.07
CA ILE A 439 -13.86 -0.75 -13.18
C ILE A 439 -13.39 -1.78 -14.20
N LEU A 440 -13.98 -2.99 -14.21
CA LEU A 440 -13.71 -4.03 -15.21
C LEU A 440 -14.15 -3.61 -16.61
N GLY A 441 -15.29 -2.91 -16.73
CA GLY A 441 -15.78 -2.37 -18.02
C GLY A 441 -14.91 -1.23 -18.57
N GLY A 442 -14.19 -0.50 -17.72
CA GLY A 442 -13.26 0.56 -18.11
C GLY A 442 -11.88 0.04 -18.54
N LEU A 443 -11.45 -1.12 -18.03
CA LEU A 443 -10.16 -1.75 -18.39
C LEU A 443 -10.24 -2.56 -19.70
N LEU A 444 -11.43 -3.08 -20.04
CA LEU A 444 -11.66 -3.80 -21.31
C LEU A 444 -12.11 -2.78 -22.37
N GLY A 445 -11.15 -2.09 -22.95
CA GLY A 445 -11.28 -0.99 -23.88
C GLY A 445 -12.37 -1.16 -24.95
N LYS A 446 -13.28 -0.19 -25.01
CA LYS A 446 -14.14 0.05 -26.17
C LYS A 446 -13.26 0.35 -27.41
N LYS A 447 -13.11 -0.62 -28.30
CA LYS A 447 -12.75 -0.34 -29.69
C LYS A 447 -13.88 0.50 -30.32
N LYS A 448 -13.63 1.76 -30.62
CA LYS A 448 -14.45 2.57 -31.51
C LYS A 448 -14.46 1.92 -32.90
N LYS A 449 -15.63 1.56 -33.38
CA LYS A 449 -15.88 1.38 -34.81
C LYS A 449 -16.09 2.78 -35.41
N ASP A 450 -15.16 3.22 -36.20
CA ASP A 450 -15.40 4.31 -37.16
C ASP A 450 -16.19 3.73 -38.34
N THR A 451 -17.42 4.13 -38.46
CA THR A 451 -18.20 4.01 -39.68
C THR A 451 -17.97 5.26 -40.51
N VAL A 452 -17.31 5.09 -41.65
CA VAL A 452 -17.27 6.09 -42.70
C VAL A 452 -18.33 5.68 -43.73
N ASN A 453 -19.14 6.63 -44.03
CA ASN A 453 -19.99 6.70 -45.19
C ASN A 453 -19.17 7.04 -46.44
#